data_ffff509c2c6dc8de24602919475599fc
#
_entry.id   ffff509c2c6dc8de24602919475599fc
#
_cell.length_a   1.000
_cell.length_b   1.000
_cell.length_c   1.000
_cell.angle_alpha   90.00
_cell.angle_beta   90.00
_cell.angle_gamma   90.00
#
_symmetry.space_group_name_H-M   'P 1'
#
loop_
_entity.id
_entity.type
_entity.pdbx_description
1 polymer ?
#
loop_
_entity_poly.entity_id
_entity_poly.type
_entity_poly.pdbx_seq_one_letter_code
_entity_poly.pdbx_strand_id
1 'polypeptide(L)'
;MPIHFGTDGWRAVISDTFTFANLRMVAQAIADALIADIKKTAPLKPANGAPTVVVGFDTRFLSDRFAIDVARVLAANGLQVLLAQSDCPTPAISYAVVDNQALAGVMITASHNPPRYNGIKLKASYGGSVSKE
;
A
#
# COMPACT_ATOMS: atom_id res chain seq x y z
N MET A 1 3.77 -2.15 -20.98
CA MET A 1 2.98 -0.99 -20.56
C MET A 1 3.63 -0.35 -19.35
N PRO A 2 3.98 0.93 -19.42
CA PRO A 2 4.58 1.59 -18.27
C PRO A 2 3.57 1.78 -17.15
N ILE A 3 4.02 1.53 -15.93
CA ILE A 3 3.23 1.78 -14.73
C ILE A 3 3.54 3.21 -14.27
N HIS A 4 2.50 4.06 -14.20
CA HIS A 4 2.64 5.43 -13.72
C HIS A 4 2.06 5.56 -12.32
N PHE A 5 2.94 5.69 -11.33
CA PHE A 5 2.54 5.90 -9.95
C PHE A 5 2.56 7.41 -9.65
N GLY A 6 1.37 7.98 -9.49
CA GLY A 6 1.21 9.42 -9.21
C GLY A 6 0.81 9.69 -7.76
N THR A 7 0.38 10.93 -7.48
CA THR A 7 -0.06 11.36 -6.15
C THR A 7 -1.26 10.55 -5.65
N ASP A 8 -2.13 10.11 -6.58
CA ASP A 8 -3.30 9.27 -6.27
C ASP A 8 -3.01 7.78 -6.43
N GLY A 9 -1.73 7.40 -6.50
CA GLY A 9 -1.32 6.02 -6.69
C GLY A 9 -1.34 5.60 -8.15
N TRP A 10 -1.59 4.32 -8.37
CA TRP A 10 -1.67 3.72 -9.70
C TRP A 10 -3.01 3.03 -9.87
N ARG A 11 -3.68 3.30 -10.98
CA ARG A 11 -4.99 2.70 -11.32
C ARG A 11 -4.95 2.16 -12.75
N ALA A 12 -5.57 1.02 -12.97
CA ALA A 12 -5.62 0.40 -14.29
C ALA A 12 -6.77 -0.59 -14.38
N VAL A 13 -7.06 -1.04 -15.60
CA VAL A 13 -8.11 -2.03 -15.84
C VAL A 13 -7.65 -3.40 -15.33
N ILE A 14 -8.51 -4.05 -14.54
CA ILE A 14 -8.25 -5.38 -13.97
C ILE A 14 -8.03 -6.37 -15.12
N SER A 15 -7.03 -7.22 -14.97
CA SER A 15 -6.60 -8.27 -15.93
C SER A 15 -6.01 -7.74 -17.23
N ASP A 16 -6.00 -6.43 -17.44
CA ASP A 16 -5.30 -5.83 -18.57
C ASP A 16 -3.94 -5.30 -18.12
N THR A 17 -3.93 -4.19 -17.38
CA THR A 17 -2.70 -3.63 -16.83
C THR A 17 -2.63 -3.84 -15.32
N PHE A 18 -3.76 -3.79 -14.61
CA PHE A 18 -3.81 -4.09 -13.19
C PHE A 18 -3.87 -5.61 -13.00
N THR A 19 -2.72 -6.23 -12.97
CA THR A 19 -2.56 -7.68 -12.85
C THR A 19 -1.79 -8.00 -11.58
N PHE A 20 -1.88 -9.26 -11.13
CA PHE A 20 -1.09 -9.70 -9.97
C PHE A 20 0.40 -9.52 -10.21
N ALA A 21 0.88 -9.82 -11.41
CA ALA A 21 2.32 -9.67 -11.74
C ALA A 21 2.77 -8.22 -11.64
N ASN A 22 2.03 -7.29 -12.23
CA ASN A 22 2.36 -5.86 -12.17
C ASN A 22 2.21 -5.31 -10.75
N LEU A 23 1.19 -5.76 -10.03
CA LEU A 23 0.97 -5.35 -8.65
C LEU A 23 2.12 -5.79 -7.73
N ARG A 24 2.66 -7.00 -7.94
CA ARG A 24 3.83 -7.47 -7.19
C ARG A 24 5.06 -6.62 -7.45
N MET A 25 5.25 -6.17 -8.69
CA MET A 25 6.34 -5.23 -9.02
C MET A 25 6.19 -3.91 -8.28
N VAL A 26 4.98 -3.36 -8.24
CA VAL A 26 4.68 -2.12 -7.51
C VAL A 26 4.89 -2.32 -6.01
N ALA A 27 4.41 -3.43 -5.45
CA ALA A 27 4.58 -3.75 -4.03
C ALA A 27 6.06 -3.88 -3.66
N GLN A 28 6.87 -4.52 -4.52
CA GLN A 28 8.31 -4.62 -4.30
C GLN A 28 8.98 -3.25 -4.34
N ALA A 29 8.58 -2.38 -5.26
CA ALA A 29 9.10 -1.02 -5.33
C ALA A 29 8.75 -0.21 -4.07
N ILE A 30 7.53 -0.38 -3.55
CA ILE A 30 7.11 0.23 -2.28
C ILE A 30 7.99 -0.28 -1.14
N ALA A 31 8.21 -1.59 -1.05
CA ALA A 31 9.06 -2.17 -0.02
C ALA A 31 10.49 -1.62 -0.09
N ASP A 32 11.04 -1.54 -1.29
CA ASP A 32 12.40 -1.01 -1.50
C ASP A 32 12.49 0.45 -1.05
N ALA A 33 11.50 1.27 -1.39
CA ALA A 33 11.46 2.68 -1.00
C ALA A 33 11.34 2.84 0.52
N LEU A 34 10.48 2.06 1.17
CA LEU A 34 10.29 2.12 2.62
C LEU A 34 11.56 1.67 3.36
N ILE A 35 12.21 0.63 2.89
CA ILE A 35 13.46 0.14 3.48
C ILE A 35 14.57 1.18 3.34
N ALA A 36 14.66 1.85 2.18
CA ALA A 36 15.62 2.93 1.98
C ALA A 36 15.37 4.10 2.96
N ASP A 37 14.12 4.47 3.17
CA ASP A 37 13.75 5.50 4.14
C ASP A 37 14.12 5.10 5.57
N ILE A 38 13.90 3.85 5.96
CA ILE A 38 14.30 3.35 7.28
C ILE A 38 15.79 3.51 7.49
N LYS A 39 16.59 3.19 6.49
CA LYS A 39 18.06 3.32 6.58
C LYS A 39 18.49 4.78 6.77
N LYS A 40 17.79 5.72 6.15
CA LYS A 40 18.07 7.15 6.31
C LYS A 40 17.68 7.69 7.68
N THR A 41 16.64 7.12 8.29
CA THR A 41 16.08 7.56 9.57
C THR A 41 16.37 6.58 10.70
N ALA A 42 17.42 5.77 10.57
CA ALA A 42 17.77 4.72 11.52
C ALA A 42 17.78 5.15 13.00
N PRO A 43 18.21 6.39 13.35
CA PRO A 43 18.15 6.85 14.75
C PRO A 43 16.75 7.00 15.31
N LEU A 44 15.73 7.03 14.45
CA LEU A 44 14.33 7.24 14.83
C LEU A 44 13.52 5.94 14.84
N LYS A 45 14.18 4.80 14.99
CA LYS A 45 13.49 3.51 15.04
C LYS A 45 12.47 3.51 16.16
N PRO A 46 11.22 3.08 15.88
CA PRO A 46 10.27 2.82 16.96
C PRO A 46 10.86 1.78 17.91
N ALA A 47 10.65 1.97 19.20
CA ALA A 47 11.25 1.15 20.24
C ALA A 47 10.79 -0.32 20.19
N ASN A 48 9.82 -0.68 19.35
CA ASN A 48 9.09 -1.93 19.40
C ASN A 48 9.24 -2.79 18.14
N GLY A 49 10.44 -2.95 17.60
CA GLY A 49 10.67 -4.01 16.65
C GLY A 49 10.44 -3.66 15.19
N ALA A 50 9.81 -4.54 14.43
CA ALA A 50 9.75 -4.45 12.98
C ALA A 50 8.93 -3.26 12.49
N PRO A 51 9.39 -2.57 11.43
CA PRO A 51 8.61 -1.50 10.82
C PRO A 51 7.29 -2.02 10.26
N THR A 52 6.22 -1.29 10.50
CA THR A 52 4.85 -1.72 10.22
C THR A 52 4.26 -0.97 9.02
N VAL A 53 3.53 -1.71 8.18
CA VAL A 53 2.73 -1.17 7.07
C VAL A 53 1.30 -1.66 7.24
N VAL A 54 0.34 -0.76 7.10
CA VAL A 54 -1.08 -1.11 7.14
C VAL A 54 -1.57 -1.30 5.71
N VAL A 55 -2.29 -2.40 5.44
CA VAL A 55 -2.84 -2.69 4.11
C VAL A 55 -4.35 -2.85 4.22
N GLY A 56 -5.08 -2.12 3.41
CA GLY A 56 -6.53 -2.22 3.33
C GLY A 56 -7.02 -2.32 1.89
N PHE A 57 -8.32 -2.54 1.73
CA PHE A 57 -8.93 -2.73 0.42
C PHE A 57 -10.40 -2.30 0.47
N ASP A 58 -10.95 -1.96 -0.70
CA ASP A 58 -12.36 -1.63 -0.85
C ASP A 58 -13.17 -2.84 -1.35
N THR A 59 -14.41 -2.60 -1.77
CA THR A 59 -15.33 -3.65 -2.19
C THR A 59 -15.17 -4.06 -3.66
N ARG A 60 -14.20 -3.50 -4.39
CA ARG A 60 -14.02 -3.82 -5.80
C ARG A 60 -13.63 -5.27 -6.00
N PHE A 61 -13.92 -5.76 -7.21
CA PHE A 61 -13.58 -7.13 -7.61
C PHE A 61 -12.10 -7.40 -7.40
N LEU A 62 -11.79 -8.49 -6.72
CA LEU A 62 -10.43 -8.95 -6.39
C LEU A 62 -9.64 -8.05 -5.44
N SER A 63 -10.20 -6.96 -4.91
CA SER A 63 -9.46 -6.06 -4.01
C SER A 63 -8.87 -6.81 -2.82
N ASP A 64 -9.62 -7.72 -2.21
CA ASP A 64 -9.15 -8.54 -1.10
C ASP A 64 -7.95 -9.42 -1.50
N ARG A 65 -8.00 -10.03 -2.68
CA ARG A 65 -6.92 -10.87 -3.20
C ARG A 65 -5.68 -10.05 -3.55
N PHE A 66 -5.87 -8.89 -4.15
CA PHE A 66 -4.78 -7.97 -4.44
C PHE A 66 -4.11 -7.50 -3.15
N ALA A 67 -4.91 -7.19 -2.12
CA ALA A 67 -4.37 -6.77 -0.82
C ALA A 67 -3.53 -7.87 -0.17
N ILE A 68 -3.99 -9.13 -0.22
CA ILE A 68 -3.23 -10.27 0.30
C ILE A 68 -1.90 -10.41 -0.42
N ASP A 69 -1.89 -10.26 -1.74
CA ASP A 69 -0.68 -10.38 -2.54
C ASP A 69 0.34 -9.28 -2.19
N VAL A 70 -0.14 -8.04 -2.04
CA VAL A 70 0.71 -6.92 -1.60
C VAL A 70 1.28 -7.21 -0.20
N ALA A 71 0.43 -7.67 0.72
CA ALA A 71 0.86 -7.99 2.08
C ALA A 71 1.96 -9.07 2.10
N ARG A 72 1.84 -10.08 1.24
CA ARG A 72 2.85 -11.13 1.12
C ARG A 72 4.19 -10.59 0.65
N VAL A 73 4.18 -9.72 -0.35
CA VAL A 73 5.42 -9.11 -0.87
C VAL A 73 6.08 -8.24 0.21
N LEU A 74 5.30 -7.41 0.89
CA LEU A 74 5.82 -6.55 1.95
C LEU A 74 6.40 -7.39 3.10
N ALA A 75 5.70 -8.42 3.53
CA ALA A 75 6.16 -9.31 4.60
C ALA A 75 7.44 -10.06 4.22
N ALA A 76 7.54 -10.49 2.97
CA ALA A 76 8.74 -11.16 2.46
C ALA A 76 9.98 -10.26 2.49
N ASN A 77 9.79 -8.94 2.51
CA ASN A 77 10.87 -7.95 2.60
C ASN A 77 11.19 -7.55 4.05
N GLY A 78 10.63 -8.24 5.04
CA GLY A 78 10.92 -8.01 6.46
C GLY A 78 10.06 -6.94 7.12
N LEU A 79 9.01 -6.48 6.45
CA LEU A 79 8.06 -5.53 7.03
C LEU A 79 6.96 -6.26 7.79
N GLN A 80 6.53 -5.70 8.91
CA GLN A 80 5.34 -6.18 9.61
C GLN A 80 4.11 -5.61 8.92
N VAL A 81 3.15 -6.48 8.56
CA VAL A 81 1.96 -6.05 7.83
C VAL A 81 0.73 -6.23 8.71
N LEU A 82 -0.06 -5.16 8.83
CA LEU A 82 -1.38 -5.20 9.44
C LEU A 82 -2.40 -5.17 8.30
N LEU A 83 -2.92 -6.35 7.94
CA LEU A 83 -3.88 -6.49 6.86
C LEU A 83 -5.30 -6.37 7.41
N ALA A 84 -6.13 -5.52 6.79
CA ALA A 84 -7.53 -5.37 7.17
C ALA A 84 -8.27 -6.71 7.02
N GLN A 85 -9.15 -7.03 7.96
CA GLN A 85 -9.94 -8.26 7.95
C GLN A 85 -11.10 -8.20 6.97
N SER A 86 -11.57 -6.98 6.67
CA SER A 86 -12.68 -6.76 5.75
C SER A 86 -12.43 -5.47 4.98
N ASP A 87 -13.25 -5.23 3.95
CA ASP A 87 -13.19 -3.97 3.22
C ASP A 87 -13.41 -2.77 4.15
N CYS A 88 -12.78 -1.66 3.82
CA CYS A 88 -12.84 -0.45 4.62
C CYS A 88 -12.66 0.78 3.73
N PRO A 89 -13.13 1.96 4.18
CA PRO A 89 -12.88 3.20 3.44
C PRO A 89 -11.43 3.66 3.60
N THR A 90 -10.92 4.39 2.62
CA THR A 90 -9.55 4.93 2.65
C THR A 90 -9.23 5.71 3.93
N PRO A 91 -10.13 6.58 4.46
CA PRO A 91 -9.84 7.28 5.72
C PRO A 91 -9.57 6.35 6.90
N ALA A 92 -10.17 5.17 6.94
CA ALA A 92 -9.90 4.19 7.99
C ALA A 92 -8.45 3.72 7.97
N ILE A 93 -7.88 3.54 6.77
CA ILE A 93 -6.48 3.16 6.61
C ILE A 93 -5.56 4.32 7.00
N SER A 94 -5.89 5.54 6.61
CA SER A 94 -5.13 6.73 7.04
C SER A 94 -5.10 6.85 8.56
N TYR A 95 -6.22 6.63 9.22
CA TYR A 95 -6.30 6.64 10.68
C TYR A 95 -5.46 5.52 11.29
N ALA A 96 -5.56 4.31 10.74
CA ALA A 96 -4.82 3.15 11.25
C ALA A 96 -3.30 3.36 11.15
N VAL A 97 -2.83 4.03 10.10
CA VAL A 97 -1.40 4.37 9.95
C VAL A 97 -0.93 5.23 11.10
N VAL A 98 -1.67 6.28 11.43
CA VAL A 98 -1.32 7.18 12.54
C VAL A 98 -1.45 6.47 13.88
N ASP A 99 -2.56 5.77 14.10
CA ASP A 99 -2.86 5.09 15.36
C ASP A 99 -1.84 4.00 15.71
N ASN A 100 -1.35 3.27 14.71
CA ASN A 100 -0.36 2.21 14.90
C ASN A 100 1.07 2.68 14.71
N GLN A 101 1.30 3.96 14.50
CA GLN A 101 2.63 4.51 14.22
C GLN A 101 3.32 3.76 13.08
N ALA A 102 2.56 3.41 12.05
CA ALA A 102 3.06 2.69 10.90
C ALA A 102 3.91 3.59 10.01
N LEU A 103 4.85 3.00 9.27
CA LEU A 103 5.65 3.73 8.29
C LEU A 103 4.79 4.25 7.14
N ALA A 104 3.81 3.47 6.74
CA ALA A 104 2.98 3.77 5.58
C ALA A 104 1.70 2.94 5.63
N GLY A 105 0.74 3.32 4.81
CA GLY A 105 -0.46 2.55 4.53
C GLY A 105 -0.60 2.31 3.05
N VAL A 106 -1.15 1.16 2.70
CA VAL A 106 -1.46 0.79 1.32
C VAL A 106 -2.95 0.54 1.23
N MET A 107 -3.60 1.14 0.25
CA MET A 107 -5.03 0.95 0.01
C MET A 107 -5.26 0.47 -1.41
N ILE A 108 -5.92 -0.68 -1.54
CA ILE A 108 -6.31 -1.23 -2.85
C ILE A 108 -7.67 -0.64 -3.20
N THR A 109 -7.66 0.33 -4.09
CA THR A 109 -8.88 1.04 -4.53
C THR A 109 -8.60 1.82 -5.82
N ALA A 110 -9.62 2.02 -6.61
CA ALA A 110 -9.57 2.94 -7.75
C ALA A 110 -10.54 4.12 -7.57
N SER A 111 -11.00 4.36 -6.34
CA SER A 111 -11.85 5.50 -5.97
C SER A 111 -13.11 5.61 -6.84
N HIS A 112 -13.14 6.61 -7.74
CA HIS A 112 -14.29 6.91 -8.60
C HIS A 112 -14.23 6.25 -9.98
N ASN A 113 -13.18 5.50 -10.27
CA ASN A 113 -13.06 4.82 -11.57
C ASN A 113 -14.13 3.74 -11.74
N PRO A 114 -14.50 3.41 -13.00
CA PRO A 114 -15.49 2.34 -13.26
C PRO A 114 -15.10 1.00 -12.61
N PRO A 115 -16.05 0.08 -12.39
CA PRO A 115 -15.80 -1.19 -11.71
C PRO A 115 -14.71 -2.07 -12.32
N ARG A 116 -14.44 -1.92 -13.63
CA ARG A 116 -13.36 -2.68 -14.29
C ARG A 116 -11.96 -2.25 -13.88
N TYR A 117 -11.83 -1.10 -13.19
CA TYR A 117 -10.54 -0.59 -12.71
C TYR A 117 -10.28 -1.07 -11.30
N ASN A 118 -9.01 -1.20 -10.97
CA ASN A 118 -8.57 -1.24 -9.58
C ASN A 118 -7.27 -0.44 -9.48
N GLY A 119 -6.74 -0.30 -8.30
CA GLY A 119 -5.55 0.50 -8.10
C GLY A 119 -4.97 0.32 -6.71
N ILE A 120 -3.83 0.96 -6.51
CA ILE A 120 -3.11 0.95 -5.25
C ILE A 120 -2.71 2.39 -4.90
N LYS A 121 -3.01 2.80 -3.67
CA LYS A 121 -2.61 4.10 -3.11
C LYS A 121 -1.65 3.88 -1.96
N LEU A 122 -0.68 4.76 -1.84
CA LEU A 122 0.27 4.76 -0.74
C LEU A 122 -0.01 5.96 0.17
N LYS A 123 -0.15 5.71 1.47
CA LYS A 123 -0.31 6.74 2.49
C LYS A 123 0.98 6.87 3.29
N ALA A 124 1.39 8.12 3.55
CA ALA A 124 2.55 8.42 4.36
C ALA A 124 2.28 8.20 5.85
N SER A 125 3.33 8.20 6.66
CA SER A 125 3.25 7.97 8.11
C SER A 125 2.32 8.96 8.85
N TYR A 126 2.07 10.13 8.28
CA TYR A 126 1.13 11.11 8.85
C TYR A 126 -0.33 10.88 8.39
N GLY A 127 -0.59 9.84 7.63
CA GLY A 127 -1.92 9.47 7.15
C GLY A 127 -2.38 10.15 5.87
N GLY A 128 -1.61 11.07 5.33
CA GLY A 128 -1.92 11.77 4.08
C GLY A 128 -1.29 11.09 2.86
N SER A 129 -1.55 11.67 1.69
CA SER A 129 -0.98 11.16 0.45
C SER A 129 0.53 11.35 0.40
N VAL A 130 1.23 10.40 -0.21
CA VAL A 130 2.67 10.46 -0.39
C VAL A 130 3.00 11.43 -1.53
N SER A 131 4.02 12.25 -1.35
CA SER A 131 4.53 13.11 -2.42
C SER A 131 5.27 12.27 -3.48
N LYS A 132 5.43 12.83 -4.66
CA LYS A 132 6.13 12.15 -5.76
C LYS A 132 7.63 11.98 -5.53
N GLU A 133 8.17 12.65 -4.53
CA GLU A 133 9.59 12.59 -4.21
C GLU A 133 9.96 11.42 -3.33
#